data_cadc712cf2b69ec50b4825d4fac3908a
#
_entry.id   cadc712cf2b69ec50b4825d4fac3908a
#
_cell.length_a   1.000
_cell.length_b   1.000
_cell.length_c   1.000
_cell.angle_alpha   90.00
_cell.angle_beta   90.00
_cell.angle_gamma   90.00
#
_symmetry.space_group_name_H-M   'P 1'
#
loop_
_entity.id
_entity.type
_entity.pdbx_description
1 polymer ?
#
loop_
_entity_poly.entity_id
_entity_poly.type
_entity_poly.pdbx_seq_one_letter_code
_entity_poly.pdbx_strand_id
1 'polypeptide(L)'
;MKEVVKIIGGGLAGSEAAYYLAKKGYNVKLYDIKPKSFTPAHKNPLYGELVCSNSLKSNDVYANACGLLKEEMRILGSMVIECADKTSVPAGAALAVDRDKFAGAITEKLKSCDNIEFVCEE
;
A
#
# COMPACT_ATOMS: atom_id res chain seq x y z
N MET A 1 13.90 -24.82 -1.77
CA MET A 1 13.97 -23.48 -2.41
C MET A 1 12.56 -22.93 -2.57
N LYS A 2 12.30 -21.76 -2.08
CA LYS A 2 10.98 -21.16 -2.21
C LYS A 2 10.78 -20.57 -3.61
N GLU A 3 9.57 -20.70 -4.13
CA GLU A 3 9.21 -20.13 -5.42
C GLU A 3 9.25 -18.60 -5.35
N VAL A 4 9.52 -17.98 -6.49
CA VAL A 4 9.44 -16.53 -6.64
C VAL A 4 8.02 -16.17 -7.06
N VAL A 5 7.39 -15.31 -6.29
CA VAL A 5 6.06 -14.78 -6.61
C VAL A 5 6.21 -13.45 -7.34
N LYS A 6 5.62 -13.36 -8.51
CA LYS A 6 5.63 -12.14 -9.31
C LYS A 6 4.34 -11.38 -9.08
N ILE A 7 4.48 -10.10 -8.75
CA ILE A 7 3.34 -9.19 -8.52
C ILE A 7 3.47 -8.05 -9.52
N ILE A 8 2.41 -7.79 -10.25
CA ILE A 8 2.37 -6.74 -11.27
C ILE A 8 1.56 -5.56 -10.73
N GLY A 9 2.23 -4.42 -10.60
CA GLY A 9 1.63 -3.20 -10.11
C GLY A 9 1.94 -2.91 -8.65
N GLY A 10 2.55 -1.76 -8.39
CA GLY A 10 2.94 -1.29 -7.05
C GLY A 10 1.94 -0.31 -6.44
N GLY A 11 0.65 -0.47 -6.73
CA GLY A 11 -0.42 0.26 -6.06
C GLY A 11 -0.74 -0.32 -4.69
N LEU A 12 -1.90 -0.01 -4.15
CA LEU A 12 -2.28 -0.47 -2.80
C LEU A 12 -2.34 -2.00 -2.71
N ALA A 13 -3.01 -2.63 -3.67
CA ALA A 13 -3.20 -4.08 -3.65
C ALA A 13 -1.89 -4.84 -3.83
N GLY A 14 -1.08 -4.43 -4.82
CA GLY A 14 0.21 -5.07 -5.09
C GLY A 14 1.20 -4.88 -3.94
N SER A 15 1.21 -3.70 -3.34
CA SER A 15 2.07 -3.41 -2.19
C SER A 15 1.68 -4.25 -0.97
N GLU A 16 0.37 -4.37 -0.69
CA GLU A 16 -0.12 -5.22 0.41
C GLU A 16 0.27 -6.68 0.20
N ALA A 17 0.03 -7.21 -1.00
CA ALA A 17 0.36 -8.59 -1.33
C ALA A 17 1.86 -8.85 -1.25
N ALA A 18 2.69 -7.95 -1.77
CA ALA A 18 4.15 -8.08 -1.74
C ALA A 18 4.67 -8.14 -0.30
N TYR A 19 4.22 -7.22 0.53
CA TYR A 19 4.62 -7.18 1.93
C TYR A 19 4.18 -8.44 2.68
N TYR A 20 2.92 -8.84 2.51
CA TYR A 20 2.37 -10.04 3.16
C TYR A 20 3.18 -11.28 2.81
N LEU A 21 3.45 -11.50 1.52
CA LEU A 21 4.19 -12.67 1.07
C LEU A 21 5.66 -12.63 1.53
N ALA A 22 6.28 -11.46 1.48
CA ALA A 22 7.65 -11.30 1.95
C ALA A 22 7.77 -11.63 3.44
N LYS A 23 6.82 -11.20 4.26
CA LYS A 23 6.81 -11.52 5.69
C LYS A 23 6.54 -13.00 5.97
N LYS A 24 5.93 -13.71 5.04
CA LYS A 24 5.77 -15.17 5.10
C LYS A 24 7.01 -15.92 4.61
N GLY A 25 8.02 -15.20 4.15
CA GLY A 25 9.30 -15.76 3.74
C GLY A 25 9.41 -16.11 2.25
N TYR A 26 8.44 -15.71 1.43
CA TYR A 26 8.52 -15.89 -0.02
C TYR A 26 9.42 -14.83 -0.65
N ASN A 27 10.11 -15.20 -1.71
CA ASN A 27 10.80 -14.24 -2.56
C ASN A 27 9.79 -13.61 -3.52
N VAL A 28 9.77 -12.29 -3.57
CA VAL A 28 8.79 -11.52 -4.34
C VAL A 28 9.51 -10.65 -5.36
N LYS A 29 9.02 -10.66 -6.60
CA LYS A 29 9.36 -9.67 -7.62
C LYS A 29 8.18 -8.75 -7.81
N LEU A 30 8.33 -7.49 -7.44
CA LEU A 30 7.30 -6.47 -7.58
C LEU A 30 7.61 -5.62 -8.82
N TYR A 31 6.76 -5.74 -9.82
CA TYR A 31 6.91 -5.03 -11.09
C TYR A 31 6.07 -3.76 -11.07
N ASP A 32 6.68 -2.66 -11.49
CA ASP A 32 5.97 -1.39 -11.70
C ASP A 32 6.67 -0.60 -12.80
N ILE A 33 5.96 0.28 -13.47
CA ILE A 33 6.55 1.16 -14.47
C ILE A 33 7.35 2.29 -13.84
N LYS A 34 7.06 2.63 -12.61
CA LYS A 34 7.83 3.63 -11.85
C LYS A 34 9.21 3.10 -11.46
N PRO A 35 10.19 3.96 -11.35
CA PRO A 35 10.18 5.40 -11.57
C PRO A 35 10.43 5.84 -13.03
N LYS A 36 10.62 4.90 -13.96
CA LYS A 36 10.96 5.24 -15.36
C LYS A 36 9.77 5.83 -16.12
N SER A 37 8.54 5.38 -15.81
CA SER A 37 7.33 5.84 -16.48
C SER A 37 6.21 6.05 -15.47
N PHE A 38 5.27 6.92 -15.83
CA PHE A 38 4.07 7.19 -15.03
C PHE A 38 2.86 7.19 -15.93
N THR A 39 1.71 6.75 -15.40
CA THR A 39 0.43 7.05 -16.04
C THR A 39 0.12 8.53 -15.86
N PRO A 40 -0.81 9.13 -16.64
CA PRO A 40 -1.17 10.55 -16.46
C PRO A 40 -1.68 10.88 -15.06
N ALA A 41 -2.21 9.91 -14.33
CA ALA A 41 -2.72 10.10 -12.97
C ALA A 41 -1.62 10.14 -11.91
N HIS A 42 -0.49 9.47 -12.13
CA HIS A 42 0.59 9.36 -11.15
C HIS A 42 1.53 10.56 -11.19
N LYS A 43 2.03 10.98 -10.04
CA LYS A 43 2.85 12.20 -9.88
C LYS A 43 4.16 12.00 -9.11
N ASN A 44 4.34 10.87 -8.41
CA ASN A 44 5.56 10.60 -7.67
C ASN A 44 6.07 9.17 -7.93
N PRO A 45 7.36 8.88 -7.65
CA PRO A 45 7.95 7.57 -7.92
C PRO A 45 7.66 6.51 -6.85
N LEU A 46 6.86 6.82 -5.85
CA LEU A 46 6.63 5.96 -4.70
C LEU A 46 5.55 4.93 -4.98
N TYR A 47 5.60 3.81 -4.25
CA TYR A 47 4.58 2.78 -4.27
C TYR A 47 3.37 3.20 -3.44
N GLY A 48 2.18 2.68 -3.78
CA GLY A 48 0.97 2.98 -3.03
C GLY A 48 0.45 4.41 -3.19
N GLU A 49 0.75 5.04 -4.30
CA GLU A 49 0.30 6.41 -4.56
C GLU A 49 -1.22 6.49 -4.73
N LEU A 50 -1.87 7.37 -3.95
CA LEU A 50 -3.29 7.70 -4.13
C LEU A 50 -3.41 8.82 -5.16
N VAL A 51 -4.18 8.59 -6.22
CA VAL A 51 -4.22 9.50 -7.38
C VAL A 51 -5.49 10.35 -7.46
N CYS A 52 -6.61 9.90 -6.87
CA CYS A 52 -7.90 10.58 -6.99
C CYS A 52 -8.26 11.40 -5.76
N SER A 53 -7.94 10.90 -4.57
CA SER A 53 -8.34 11.48 -3.31
C SER A 53 -7.36 11.07 -2.21
N ASN A 54 -7.34 11.83 -1.13
CA ASN A 54 -6.59 11.42 0.06
C ASN A 54 -7.46 10.65 1.07
N SER A 55 -8.70 10.34 0.71
CA SER A 55 -9.65 9.67 1.60
C SER A 55 -9.76 8.19 1.27
N LEU A 56 -9.64 7.36 2.29
CA LEU A 56 -9.93 5.92 2.24
C LEU A 56 -11.36 5.64 2.73
N LYS A 57 -12.23 6.64 2.71
CA LYS A 57 -13.63 6.59 3.12
C LYS A 57 -13.78 6.38 4.63
N SER A 58 -14.95 5.97 5.07
CA SER A 58 -15.27 5.90 6.48
C SER A 58 -14.35 5.00 7.28
N ASN A 59 -14.04 5.46 8.49
CA ASN A 59 -13.30 4.71 9.49
C ASN A 59 -14.20 4.33 10.68
N ASP A 60 -15.51 4.55 10.58
CA ASP A 60 -16.46 4.23 11.63
C ASP A 60 -16.85 2.76 11.56
N VAL A 61 -16.31 1.99 12.49
CA VAL A 61 -16.45 0.52 12.54
C VAL A 61 -17.90 0.08 12.71
N TYR A 62 -18.69 0.85 13.44
CA TYR A 62 -20.06 0.46 13.79
C TYR A 62 -21.13 1.05 12.88
N ALA A 63 -20.81 2.10 12.12
CA ALA A 63 -21.80 2.83 11.33
C ALA A 63 -21.90 2.34 9.88
N ASN A 64 -20.84 1.75 9.32
CA ASN A 64 -20.89 1.32 7.92
C ASN A 64 -19.83 0.26 7.57
N ALA A 65 -20.04 -0.37 6.41
CA ALA A 65 -19.22 -1.48 5.95
C ALA A 65 -17.76 -1.08 5.66
N CYS A 66 -17.51 0.14 5.19
CA CYS A 66 -16.15 0.61 4.90
C CYS A 66 -15.31 0.69 6.17
N GLY A 67 -15.90 1.16 7.27
CA GLY A 67 -15.24 1.22 8.57
C GLY A 67 -14.98 -0.17 9.15
N LEU A 68 -15.98 -1.04 9.07
CA LEU A 68 -15.85 -2.42 9.55
C LEU A 68 -14.75 -3.18 8.78
N LEU A 69 -14.72 -3.06 7.47
CA LEU A 69 -13.69 -3.70 6.65
C LEU A 69 -12.28 -3.26 7.07
N LYS A 70 -12.09 -1.97 7.32
CA LYS A 70 -10.78 -1.47 7.77
C LYS A 70 -10.36 -2.06 9.10
N GLU A 71 -11.29 -2.21 10.04
CA GLU A 71 -11.00 -2.85 11.33
C GLU A 71 -10.63 -4.31 11.16
N GLU A 72 -11.33 -5.03 10.30
CA GLU A 72 -10.98 -6.40 9.97
C GLU A 72 -9.57 -6.49 9.38
N MET A 73 -9.21 -5.56 8.49
CA MET A 73 -7.88 -5.47 7.91
C MET A 73 -6.81 -5.18 8.97
N ARG A 74 -7.11 -4.33 9.96
CA ARG A 74 -6.19 -4.07 11.08
C ARG A 74 -5.93 -5.34 11.88
N ILE A 75 -6.98 -6.09 12.18
CA ILE A 75 -6.89 -7.36 12.92
C ILE A 75 -6.04 -8.37 12.14
N LEU A 76 -6.16 -8.38 10.82
CA LEU A 76 -5.36 -9.26 9.94
C LEU A 76 -3.93 -8.76 9.72
N GLY A 77 -3.59 -7.60 10.26
CA GLY A 77 -2.23 -7.06 10.15
C GLY A 77 -1.91 -6.36 8.84
N SER A 78 -2.91 -5.71 8.21
CA SER A 78 -2.68 -4.97 6.96
C SER A 78 -1.60 -3.90 7.10
N MET A 79 -0.59 -3.97 6.26
CA MET A 79 0.47 -2.97 6.19
C MET A 79 -0.07 -1.65 5.63
N VAL A 80 -0.96 -1.71 4.64
CA VAL A 80 -1.55 -0.52 4.03
C VAL A 80 -2.36 0.28 5.06
N ILE A 81 -3.20 -0.39 5.84
CA ILE A 81 -4.00 0.29 6.88
C ILE A 81 -3.10 0.82 8.00
N GLU A 82 -2.06 0.09 8.39
CA GLU A 82 -1.07 0.59 9.36
C GLU A 82 -0.44 1.89 8.88
N CYS A 83 0.00 1.95 7.63
CA CYS A 83 0.56 3.16 7.04
C CYS A 83 -0.46 4.29 6.97
N ALA A 84 -1.72 3.98 6.67
CA ALA A 84 -2.79 4.97 6.64
C ALA A 84 -3.04 5.56 8.03
N ASP A 85 -3.11 4.73 9.06
CA ASP A 85 -3.30 5.20 10.44
C ASP A 85 -2.15 6.10 10.90
N LYS A 86 -0.91 5.78 10.52
CA LYS A 86 0.28 6.57 10.88
C LYS A 86 0.37 7.91 10.15
N THR A 87 -0.26 8.05 9.01
CA THR A 87 -0.19 9.25 8.18
C THR A 87 -1.53 9.95 8.05
N SER A 88 -2.47 9.63 8.92
CA SER A 88 -3.81 10.20 8.91
C SER A 88 -3.80 11.70 9.23
N VAL A 89 -4.75 12.39 8.62
CA VAL A 89 -5.03 13.80 8.87
C VAL A 89 -6.49 13.94 9.34
N PRO A 90 -6.84 14.99 10.09
CA PRO A 90 -8.21 15.16 10.58
C PRO A 90 -9.22 15.23 9.42
N ALA A 91 -10.24 14.39 9.48
CA ALA A 91 -11.29 14.33 8.45
C ALA A 91 -12.61 13.78 8.99
N GLY A 92 -12.94 14.07 10.24
CA GLY A 92 -14.14 13.55 10.88
C GLY A 92 -14.13 12.04 10.99
N ALA A 93 -15.18 11.36 10.49
CA ALA A 93 -15.31 9.92 10.54
C ALA A 93 -14.56 9.19 9.40
N ALA A 94 -13.96 9.92 8.47
CA ALA A 94 -13.20 9.33 7.36
C ALA A 94 -11.74 9.10 7.76
N LEU A 95 -11.15 8.07 7.17
CA LEU A 95 -9.71 7.87 7.23
C LEU A 95 -9.08 8.58 6.03
N ALA A 96 -8.60 9.79 6.25
CA ALA A 96 -7.87 10.57 5.26
C ALA A 96 -6.40 10.62 5.63
N VAL A 97 -5.53 10.68 4.63
CA VAL A 97 -4.09 10.64 4.82
C VAL A 97 -3.39 11.81 4.11
N ASP A 98 -2.19 12.14 4.58
CA ASP A 98 -1.23 12.90 3.79
C ASP A 98 -0.71 11.96 2.71
N ARG A 99 -1.04 12.23 1.45
CA ARG A 99 -0.77 11.31 0.34
C ARG A 99 0.71 11.00 0.16
N ASP A 100 1.56 12.00 0.29
CA ASP A 100 3.00 11.81 0.10
C ASP A 100 3.61 11.02 1.25
N LYS A 101 3.22 11.32 2.47
CA LYS A 101 3.66 10.57 3.65
C LYS A 101 3.16 9.14 3.63
N PHE A 102 1.93 8.92 3.18
CA PHE A 102 1.34 7.59 3.06
C PHE A 102 2.11 6.73 2.06
N ALA A 103 2.32 7.25 0.83
CA ALA A 103 3.10 6.54 -0.18
C ALA A 103 4.55 6.32 0.28
N GLY A 104 5.13 7.30 0.94
CA GLY A 104 6.47 7.17 1.54
C GLY A 104 6.55 6.07 2.58
N ALA A 105 5.54 5.97 3.46
CA ALA A 105 5.50 4.93 4.49
C ALA A 105 5.36 3.53 3.88
N ILE A 106 4.50 3.37 2.87
CA ILE A 106 4.34 2.10 2.15
C ILE A 106 5.67 1.70 1.48
N THR A 107 6.28 2.64 0.77
CA THR A 107 7.55 2.40 0.06
C THR A 107 8.65 1.99 1.04
N GLU A 108 8.75 2.65 2.18
CA GLU A 108 9.72 2.31 3.22
C GLU A 108 9.49 0.90 3.77
N LYS A 109 8.24 0.53 4.03
CA LYS A 109 7.89 -0.83 4.48
C LYS A 109 8.32 -1.89 3.47
N LEU A 110 8.04 -1.66 2.18
CA LEU A 110 8.42 -2.60 1.13
C LEU A 110 9.94 -2.72 1.02
N LYS A 111 10.65 -1.62 1.06
CA LYS A 111 12.12 -1.60 0.96
C LYS A 111 12.81 -2.17 2.20
N SER A 112 12.13 -2.28 3.31
CA SER A 112 12.67 -2.95 4.50
C SER A 112 12.71 -4.48 4.36
N CYS A 113 12.06 -5.04 3.34
CA CYS A 113 12.04 -6.47 3.09
C CYS A 113 13.13 -6.85 2.09
N ASP A 114 14.15 -7.58 2.54
CA ASP A 114 15.28 -7.98 1.70
C ASP A 114 14.88 -8.96 0.59
N ASN A 115 13.77 -9.65 0.75
CA ASN A 115 13.25 -10.64 -0.19
C ASN A 115 12.23 -10.08 -1.19
N ILE A 116 12.12 -8.77 -1.30
CA ILE A 116 11.38 -8.11 -2.37
C ILE A 116 12.39 -7.51 -3.36
N GLU A 117 12.33 -7.97 -4.60
CA GLU A 117 13.06 -7.38 -5.72
C GLU A 117 12.13 -6.42 -6.46
N PHE A 118 12.57 -5.19 -6.65
CA PHE A 118 11.80 -4.18 -7.37
C PHE A 118 12.22 -4.16 -8.83
N VAL A 119 11.28 -4.40 -9.72
CA VAL A 119 11.53 -4.47 -11.16
C VAL A 119 10.77 -3.34 -11.85
N CYS A 120 11.51 -2.41 -12.46
CA CYS A 120 10.93 -1.28 -13.17
C CYS A 120 10.78 -1.64 -14.65
N GLU A 121 9.62 -2.13 -15.01
CA GLU A 121 9.28 -2.53 -16.39
C GLU A 121 7.84 -2.15 -16.71
N GLU A 122 7.59 -1.85 -18.01
CA GLU A 122 6.26 -1.58 -18.54
C GLU A 122 5.60 -2.84 -19.07
#